data_dcc0bece2222769ed8405e6a85c18d38
#
_entry.id   dcc0bece2222769ed8405e6a85c18d38
#
_cell.length_a   1.000
_cell.length_b   1.000
_cell.length_c   1.000
_cell.angle_alpha   90.00
_cell.angle_beta   90.00
_cell.angle_gamma   90.00
#
_symmetry.space_group_name_H-M   'P 1'
#
loop_
_entity.id
_entity.type
_entity.pdbx_description
1 polymer ?
#
loop_
_entity_poly.entity_id
_entity_poly.type
_entity_poly.pdbx_seq_one_letter_code
_entity_poly.pdbx_strand_id
1 'polypeptide(L)' 'MVVEDEEPSNRYIVVKALGDGVVIMGLTRGKDTRSHHSERLDAGEVLVAQFTELTAAIKVRGKAEILTDVGKVTSGT' A
#
# COMPACT_ATOMS: atom_id res chain seq x y z
N MET A 1 21.86 -7.79 -19.40
CA MET A 1 20.83 -8.02 -18.84
C MET A 1 20.06 -6.90 -18.65
N VAL A 2 19.07 -7.02 -18.64
CA VAL A 2 18.29 -6.04 -18.59
C VAL A 2 17.48 -6.13 -17.50
N VAL A 3 17.11 -5.19 -16.97
CA VAL A 3 16.31 -5.21 -15.91
C VAL A 3 15.14 -4.56 -16.26
N GLU A 4 14.60 -4.98 -17.20
CA GLU A 4 13.47 -4.37 -17.72
C GLU A 4 12.38 -4.33 -16.75
N ASP A 5 12.45 -5.14 -15.79
CA ASP A 5 11.39 -5.17 -14.85
C ASP A 5 11.54 -4.09 -13.82
N GLU A 6 12.50 -3.26 -13.97
CA GLU A 6 12.67 -2.24 -13.01
C GLU A 6 11.83 -1.02 -13.24
N GLU A 7 10.69 -1.15 -13.76
CA GLU A 7 9.87 0.00 -14.01
C GLU A 7 9.36 0.57 -12.72
N PRO A 8 9.40 1.86 -12.54
CA PRO A 8 8.94 2.47 -11.31
C PRO A 8 7.49 2.18 -11.00
N SER A 9 6.69 1.98 -12.04
CA SER A 9 5.27 1.71 -11.82
C SER A 9 5.04 0.33 -11.25
N ASN A 10 6.07 -0.51 -11.16
CA ASN A 10 5.89 -1.86 -10.65
C ASN A 10 6.34 -2.01 -9.21
N ARG A 11 6.25 -0.96 -8.46
CA ARG A 11 6.62 -1.05 -7.06
C ARG A 11 5.49 -1.62 -6.25
N TYR A 12 5.86 -2.39 -5.26
CA TYR A 12 4.90 -3.06 -4.39
C TYR A 12 5.14 -2.70 -2.94
N ILE A 13 4.09 -2.78 -2.16
CA ILE A 13 4.22 -2.77 -0.71
C ILE A 13 3.45 -3.96 -0.17
N VAL A 14 3.84 -4.42 1.00
CA VAL A 14 3.15 -5.50 1.67
C VAL A 14 2.61 -4.95 2.97
N VAL A 15 1.31 -5.09 3.19
CA VAL A 15 0.66 -4.61 4.39
C VAL A 15 0.19 -5.81 5.19
N LYS A 16 0.67 -5.93 6.42
CA LYS A 16 0.27 -6.99 7.30
C LYS A 16 -0.57 -6.39 8.41
N ALA A 17 -1.81 -6.79 8.51
CA ALA A 17 -2.69 -6.26 9.54
C ALA A 17 -2.35 -6.89 10.89
N LEU A 18 -2.11 -6.05 11.87
CA LEU A 18 -1.81 -6.49 13.22
C LEU A 18 -3.04 -6.41 14.11
N GLY A 19 -4.08 -5.77 13.63
CA GLY A 19 -5.35 -5.69 14.33
C GLY A 19 -6.48 -5.78 13.33
N ASP A 20 -7.71 -5.85 13.83
CA ASP A 20 -8.87 -5.91 12.95
C ASP A 20 -9.22 -4.53 12.42
N GLY A 21 -9.85 -4.50 11.26
CA GLY A 21 -10.35 -3.26 10.72
C GLY A 21 -9.30 -2.33 10.14
N VAL A 22 -8.18 -2.88 9.69
CA VAL A 22 -7.17 -2.10 9.00
C VAL A 22 -7.71 -1.77 7.62
N VAL A 23 -7.66 -0.50 7.23
CA VAL A 23 -8.17 -0.07 5.94
C VAL A 23 -7.01 0.46 5.10
N ILE A 24 -6.92 -0.03 3.88
CA ILE A 24 -5.90 0.38 2.94
C ILE A 24 -6.61 1.08 1.79
N MET A 25 -6.17 2.27 1.45
CA MET A 25 -6.80 3.08 0.42
C MET A 25 -5.78 3.45 -0.63
N GLY A 26 -6.10 3.18 -1.89
CA GLY A 26 -5.28 3.65 -3.00
C GLY A 26 -5.75 5.04 -3.39
N LEU A 27 -4.82 5.98 -3.50
CA LEU A 27 -5.12 7.38 -3.78
C LEU A 27 -4.68 7.73 -5.19
N THR A 28 -5.51 8.51 -5.87
CA THR A 28 -5.24 8.88 -7.24
C THR A 28 -4.14 9.91 -7.33
N ARG A 29 -3.57 10.02 -8.52
CA ARG A 29 -2.54 10.99 -8.82
C ARG A 29 -3.21 12.27 -9.32
N GLY A 30 -2.62 13.41 -9.04
CA GLY A 30 -3.09 14.66 -9.60
C GLY A 30 -3.51 15.65 -8.53
N LYS A 31 -4.17 16.71 -8.97
CA LYS A 31 -4.54 17.79 -8.08
C LYS A 31 -5.55 17.34 -7.06
N ASP A 32 -6.52 16.59 -7.48
CA ASP A 32 -7.57 16.15 -6.58
C ASP A 32 -7.31 14.72 -6.19
N THR A 33 -6.50 14.55 -5.20
CA THR A 33 -6.19 13.21 -4.71
C THR A 33 -7.44 12.60 -4.11
N ARG A 34 -7.83 11.45 -4.59
CA ARG A 34 -9.02 10.77 -4.11
C ARG A 34 -8.74 9.31 -3.90
N SER A 35 -9.47 8.73 -2.98
CA SER A 35 -9.44 7.29 -2.80
C SER A 35 -10.23 6.65 -3.94
N HIS A 36 -9.62 5.80 -4.72
CA HIS A 36 -10.30 5.11 -5.80
C HIS A 36 -10.44 3.62 -5.53
N HIS A 37 -9.90 3.14 -4.42
CA HIS A 37 -9.98 1.74 -4.08
C HIS A 37 -9.68 1.59 -2.61
N SER A 38 -10.43 0.78 -1.91
CA SER A 38 -10.13 0.52 -0.52
C SER A 38 -10.37 -0.94 -0.20
N GLU A 39 -9.58 -1.45 0.73
CA GLU A 39 -9.67 -2.82 1.20
C GLU A 39 -9.62 -2.81 2.72
N ARG A 40 -10.25 -3.77 3.31
CA ARG A 40 -10.21 -3.92 4.75
C ARG A 40 -9.55 -5.24 5.09
N LEU A 41 -8.67 -5.20 6.08
CA LEU A 41 -7.99 -6.40 6.55
C LEU A 41 -8.27 -6.59 8.04
N ASP A 42 -8.39 -7.84 8.44
CA ASP A 42 -8.47 -8.18 9.86
C ASP A 42 -7.13 -8.78 10.30
N ALA A 43 -6.96 -8.91 11.59
CA ALA A 43 -5.70 -9.34 12.16
C ALA A 43 -5.19 -10.61 11.48
N GLY A 44 -3.95 -10.60 11.09
CA GLY A 44 -3.32 -11.73 10.44
C GLY A 44 -3.43 -11.75 8.93
N GLU A 45 -4.26 -10.88 8.35
CA GLU A 45 -4.37 -10.83 6.90
C GLU A 45 -3.28 -9.97 6.30
N VAL A 46 -2.91 -10.28 5.08
CA VAL A 46 -1.83 -9.61 4.37
C VAL A 46 -2.32 -9.19 3.01
N LEU A 47 -1.98 -7.99 2.60
CA LEU A 47 -2.29 -7.48 1.28
C LEU A 47 -1.00 -7.08 0.60
N VAL A 48 -0.81 -7.51 -0.64
CA VAL A 48 0.30 -7.05 -1.46
C VAL A 48 -0.28 -6.06 -2.44
N ALA A 49 0.13 -4.82 -2.35
CA ALA A 49 -0.41 -3.75 -3.17
C ALA A 49 0.64 -3.25 -4.13
N GLN A 50 0.21 -2.77 -5.26
CA GLN A 50 1.09 -2.29 -6.30
C GLN A 50 0.77 -0.84 -6.63
N PHE A 51 1.81 -0.03 -6.75
CA PHE A 51 1.66 1.32 -7.27
C PHE A 51 1.53 1.24 -8.79
N THR A 52 0.63 2.03 -9.33
CA THR A 52 0.39 2.04 -10.77
C THR A 52 0.39 3.47 -11.24
N GLU A 53 0.11 3.66 -12.50
CA GLU A 53 0.00 5.01 -13.05
C GLU A 53 -1.14 5.76 -12.40
N LEU A 54 -2.16 5.06 -11.96
CA LEU A 54 -3.32 5.69 -11.36
C LEU A 54 -3.19 5.84 -9.86
N THR A 55 -2.39 5.01 -9.23
CA THR A 55 -2.23 5.00 -7.78
C THR A 55 -0.91 5.66 -7.42
N ALA A 56 -1.00 6.87 -6.91
CA ALA A 56 0.20 7.63 -6.56
C ALA A 56 0.60 7.44 -5.11
N ALA A 57 -0.34 7.05 -4.27
CA ALA A 57 -0.08 6.88 -2.85
C ALA A 57 -1.01 5.84 -2.28
N ILE A 58 -0.60 5.22 -1.20
CA ILE A 58 -1.43 4.24 -0.51
C ILE A 58 -1.45 4.65 0.95
N LYS A 59 -2.66 4.81 1.47
CA LYS A 59 -2.86 5.22 2.85
C LYS A 59 -3.33 4.02 3.65
N VAL A 60 -2.72 3.80 4.80
CA VAL A 60 -3.08 2.71 5.68
C VAL A 60 -3.57 3.28 6.99
N ARG A 61 -4.75 2.85 7.40
CA ARG A 61 -5.33 3.27 8.66
C ARG A 61 -5.50 2.04 9.54
N GLY A 62 -5.10 2.14 10.79
CA GLY A 62 -5.19 1.02 11.70
C GLY A 62 -3.82 0.44 12.01
N LYS A 63 -3.80 -0.60 12.79
CA LYS A 63 -2.55 -1.16 13.27
C LYS A 63 -2.00 -2.16 12.28
N ALA A 64 -0.94 -1.80 11.61
CA ALA A 64 -0.37 -2.63 10.55
C ALA A 64 1.13 -2.45 10.44
N GLU A 65 1.76 -3.44 9.83
CA GLU A 65 3.17 -3.39 9.50
C GLU A 65 3.25 -3.33 7.99
N ILE A 66 3.98 -2.36 7.47
CA ILE A 66 4.07 -2.14 6.04
C ILE A 66 5.52 -2.29 5.62
N LEU A 67 5.75 -3.19 4.67
CA LEU A 67 7.08 -3.41 4.11
C LEU A 67 7.14 -2.75 2.75
N THR A 68 8.13 -1.90 2.56
CA THR A 68 8.32 -1.21 1.29
C THR A 68 9.73 -1.49 0.80
N ASP A 69 10.03 -1.02 -0.41
CA ASP A 69 11.37 -1.20 -0.97
C ASP A 69 12.39 -0.31 -0.26
N VAL A 70 11.96 0.58 0.62
CA VAL A 70 12.89 1.41 1.36
C VAL A 70 12.85 1.12 2.86
N GLY A 71 12.12 0.10 3.28
CA GLY A 71 12.13 -0.30 4.68
C GLY A 71 10.75 -0.61 5.22
N LYS A 72 10.70 -0.82 6.52
CA LYS A 72 9.48 -1.21 7.21
C LYS A 72 8.92 -0.03 7.98
N VAL A 73 7.62 0.15 7.90
CA VAL A 73 6.91 1.20 8.61
C VAL A 73 5.78 0.57 9.40
N THR A 74 5.48 1.10 10.55
CA THR A 74 4.37 0.58 11.36
C THR A 74 3.35 1.69 11.54
N SER A 75 2.09 1.36 11.35
CA SER A 75 1.00 2.31 11.54
C SER A 75 0.18 1.96 12.77
N GLY A 76 -0.61 2.93 13.23
CA GLY A 76 -1.57 2.68 14.30
C GLY A 76 -0.98 2.33 15.64
N THR A 77 0.04 3.02 16.05
CA THR A 77 0.68 2.73 17.34
C THR A 77 -0.14 3.24 18.50
#